data_989c0b943b730fb52de023d635097846
#
_entry.id   989c0b943b730fb52de023d635097846
#
_cell.length_a   1.000
_cell.length_b   1.000
_cell.length_c   1.000
_cell.angle_alpha   90.00
_cell.angle_beta   90.00
_cell.angle_gamma   90.00
#
_symmetry.space_group_name_H-M   'P 1'
#
loop_
_entity.id
_entity.type
_entity.pdbx_description
1 polymer ?
#
loop_
_entity_poly.entity_id
_entity_poly.type
_entity_poly.pdbx_seq_one_letter_code
_entity_poly.pdbx_strand_id
1 'polypeptide(L)'
;MRLDLIVSERLGVSRTRAQNVIKTGGVSLRGEILDKPSLDIDPDPDLAITDTLRYASLGGVKMEHALDFFHLDIRDKVCLDVGAANGGFTDCLVKKAAKEVDALDLNIAFPAHLLSDKRVIIHDKTNVKSVGDLFSKDKFDLITVDLSFISLIGLIPLFYPLIKKEGALLLLFKPQFEVGRKFLPKSGIVRDKKAIDKALASVIAAAENVGFKMIGHCPVPDIFPDKNKERTILFIKQ
;
A
#
# COMPACT_ATOMS: atom_id res chain seq x y z
N MET A 1 -3.70 -10.76 -29.04
CA MET A 1 -2.75 -10.06 -28.09
C MET A 1 -3.40 -9.97 -26.71
N ARG A 2 -2.62 -10.08 -25.65
CA ARG A 2 -3.18 -9.99 -24.28
C ARG A 2 -3.82 -8.63 -24.02
N LEU A 3 -4.98 -8.65 -23.37
CA LEU A 3 -5.76 -7.45 -23.04
C LEU A 3 -4.95 -6.43 -22.19
N ASP A 4 -4.18 -6.93 -21.19
CA ASP A 4 -3.38 -6.05 -20.32
C ASP A 4 -2.26 -5.28 -21.08
N LEU A 5 -1.76 -5.83 -22.17
CA LEU A 5 -0.78 -5.13 -23.01
C LEU A 5 -1.45 -4.03 -23.85
N ILE A 6 -2.61 -4.35 -24.47
CA ILE A 6 -3.37 -3.37 -25.25
C ILE A 6 -3.80 -2.18 -24.39
N VAL A 7 -4.34 -2.45 -23.20
CA VAL A 7 -4.80 -1.40 -22.27
C VAL A 7 -3.62 -0.58 -21.75
N SER A 8 -2.49 -1.22 -21.45
CA SER A 8 -1.26 -0.52 -21.04
C SER A 8 -0.77 0.47 -22.11
N GLU A 9 -0.76 0.04 -23.35
CA GLU A 9 -0.34 0.88 -24.50
C GLU A 9 -1.32 2.03 -24.74
N ARG A 10 -2.63 1.76 -24.80
CA ARG A 10 -3.67 2.77 -25.06
C ARG A 10 -3.78 3.84 -23.98
N LEU A 11 -3.58 3.46 -22.71
CA LEU A 11 -3.60 4.41 -21.59
C LEU A 11 -2.23 5.06 -21.32
N GLY A 12 -1.15 4.57 -21.90
CA GLY A 12 0.21 5.04 -21.59
C GLY A 12 0.61 4.77 -20.12
N VAL A 13 0.16 3.65 -19.56
CA VAL A 13 0.38 3.31 -18.14
C VAL A 13 1.14 1.99 -17.98
N SER A 14 1.64 1.73 -16.76
CA SER A 14 2.27 0.45 -16.46
C SER A 14 1.29 -0.72 -16.64
N ARG A 15 1.82 -1.90 -17.01
CA ARG A 15 1.02 -3.13 -17.15
C ARG A 15 0.25 -3.48 -15.87
N THR A 16 0.85 -3.24 -14.69
CA THR A 16 0.18 -3.44 -13.40
C THR A 16 -1.05 -2.53 -13.25
N ARG A 17 -0.95 -1.25 -13.65
CA ARG A 17 -2.09 -0.33 -13.64
C ARG A 17 -3.16 -0.79 -14.62
N ALA A 18 -2.80 -1.16 -15.84
CA ALA A 18 -3.72 -1.70 -16.84
C ALA A 18 -4.47 -2.93 -16.32
N GLN A 19 -3.77 -3.87 -15.67
CA GLN A 19 -4.40 -5.02 -15.03
C GLN A 19 -5.40 -4.64 -13.94
N ASN A 20 -5.12 -3.62 -13.17
CA ASN A 20 -6.04 -3.14 -12.14
C ASN A 20 -7.26 -2.44 -12.76
N VAL A 21 -7.09 -1.62 -13.79
CA VAL A 21 -8.19 -1.02 -14.55
C VAL A 21 -9.13 -2.09 -15.12
N ILE A 22 -8.57 -3.14 -15.74
CA ILE A 22 -9.35 -4.28 -16.26
C ILE A 22 -10.15 -4.94 -15.14
N LYS A 23 -9.50 -5.31 -14.04
CA LYS A 23 -10.14 -6.00 -12.90
C LYS A 23 -11.19 -5.16 -12.18
N THR A 24 -11.14 -3.85 -12.28
CA THR A 24 -12.12 -2.93 -11.69
C THR A 24 -13.22 -2.50 -12.66
N GLY A 25 -13.34 -3.21 -13.79
CA GLY A 25 -14.41 -2.99 -14.77
C GLY A 25 -14.22 -1.78 -15.68
N GLY A 26 -13.00 -1.24 -15.77
CA GLY A 26 -12.69 -0.08 -16.60
C GLY A 26 -12.53 -0.40 -18.09
N VAL A 27 -12.75 -1.65 -18.53
CA VAL A 27 -12.60 -2.07 -19.94
C VAL A 27 -13.83 -2.82 -20.38
N SER A 28 -14.39 -2.42 -21.53
CA SER A 28 -15.48 -3.17 -22.15
C SER A 28 -15.30 -3.28 -23.66
N LEU A 29 -15.84 -4.35 -24.23
CA LEU A 29 -15.95 -4.60 -25.68
C LEU A 29 -17.43 -4.69 -26.05
N ARG A 30 -17.91 -3.80 -26.90
CA ARG A 30 -19.34 -3.73 -27.32
C ARG A 30 -20.31 -3.73 -26.13
N GLY A 31 -19.94 -3.06 -25.02
CA GLY A 31 -20.74 -2.94 -23.80
C GLY A 31 -20.60 -4.13 -22.82
N GLU A 32 -19.88 -5.18 -23.15
CA GLU A 32 -19.57 -6.28 -22.25
C GLU A 32 -18.26 -6.00 -21.49
N ILE A 33 -18.29 -6.07 -20.13
CA ILE A 33 -17.12 -5.82 -19.29
C ILE A 33 -16.14 -6.98 -19.41
N LEU A 34 -14.87 -6.65 -19.65
CA LEU A 34 -13.76 -7.58 -19.67
C LEU A 34 -12.97 -7.45 -18.37
N ASP A 35 -12.95 -8.49 -17.53
CA ASP A 35 -12.32 -8.50 -16.20
C ASP A 35 -11.03 -9.34 -16.10
N LYS A 36 -10.66 -10.03 -17.19
CA LYS A 36 -9.49 -10.93 -17.25
C LYS A 36 -8.31 -10.28 -17.97
N PRO A 37 -7.27 -9.81 -17.26
CA PRO A 37 -6.10 -9.17 -17.89
C PRO A 37 -5.35 -10.05 -18.89
N SER A 38 -5.40 -11.37 -18.70
CA SER A 38 -4.73 -12.34 -19.57
C SER A 38 -5.56 -12.77 -20.80
N LEU A 39 -6.74 -12.20 -20.97
CA LEU A 39 -7.60 -12.51 -22.12
C LEU A 39 -6.87 -12.16 -23.41
N ASP A 40 -6.81 -13.11 -24.34
CA ASP A 40 -6.32 -12.86 -25.70
C ASP A 40 -7.47 -12.37 -26.58
N ILE A 41 -7.26 -11.21 -27.20
CA ILE A 41 -8.21 -10.58 -28.12
C ILE A 41 -7.51 -10.10 -29.39
N ASP A 42 -8.27 -9.68 -30.38
CA ASP A 42 -7.72 -9.11 -31.60
C ASP A 42 -6.77 -7.93 -31.29
N PRO A 43 -5.73 -7.73 -32.11
CA PRO A 43 -4.75 -6.65 -31.86
C PRO A 43 -5.34 -5.25 -31.89
N ASP A 44 -6.41 -5.03 -32.66
CA ASP A 44 -7.10 -3.75 -32.77
C ASP A 44 -8.60 -3.85 -32.45
N PRO A 45 -8.96 -4.17 -31.21
CA PRO A 45 -10.35 -4.27 -30.81
C PRO A 45 -10.96 -2.89 -30.54
N ASP A 46 -12.26 -2.76 -30.82
CA ASP A 46 -13.04 -1.58 -30.42
C ASP A 46 -13.35 -1.65 -28.92
N LEU A 47 -12.36 -1.26 -28.10
CA LEU A 47 -12.48 -1.23 -26.64
C LEU A 47 -12.88 0.14 -26.15
N ALA A 48 -13.90 0.21 -25.31
CA ALA A 48 -14.11 1.34 -24.44
C ALA A 48 -13.22 1.17 -23.19
N ILE A 49 -12.32 2.12 -22.95
CA ILE A 49 -11.38 2.09 -21.83
C ILE A 49 -11.55 3.35 -21.00
N THR A 50 -11.84 3.17 -19.70
CA THR A 50 -11.91 4.25 -18.72
C THR A 50 -10.98 3.90 -17.55
N ASP A 51 -10.04 4.80 -17.23
CA ASP A 51 -9.21 4.61 -16.04
C ASP A 51 -10.06 4.86 -14.78
N THR A 52 -10.52 3.78 -14.18
CA THR A 52 -11.38 3.79 -12.99
C THR A 52 -10.60 3.96 -11.69
N LEU A 53 -9.27 3.98 -11.74
CA LEU A 53 -8.46 4.07 -10.54
C LEU A 53 -8.31 5.52 -10.07
N ARG A 54 -8.87 5.80 -8.91
CA ARG A 54 -8.79 7.11 -8.24
C ARG A 54 -7.36 7.49 -7.84
N TYR A 55 -6.51 6.51 -7.57
CA TYR A 55 -5.13 6.65 -7.10
C TYR A 55 -4.13 6.00 -8.07
N ALA A 56 -2.84 6.29 -7.89
CA ALA A 56 -1.76 5.72 -8.68
C ALA A 56 -1.77 4.18 -8.69
N SER A 57 -2.24 3.56 -7.60
CA SER A 57 -2.52 2.11 -7.53
C SER A 57 -3.67 1.83 -6.55
N LEU A 58 -4.11 0.57 -6.46
CA LEU A 58 -5.12 0.12 -5.50
C LEU A 58 -4.66 0.28 -4.03
N GLY A 59 -3.37 0.46 -3.77
CA GLY A 59 -2.87 0.84 -2.46
C GLY A 59 -3.53 2.09 -1.92
N GLY A 60 -3.78 3.10 -2.78
CA GLY A 60 -4.44 4.34 -2.37
C GLY A 60 -5.86 4.16 -1.83
N VAL A 61 -6.61 3.18 -2.35
CA VAL A 61 -7.94 2.83 -1.82
C VAL A 61 -7.84 2.23 -0.41
N LYS A 62 -6.81 1.40 -0.17
CA LYS A 62 -6.54 0.84 1.16
C LYS A 62 -6.16 1.94 2.16
N MET A 63 -5.32 2.87 1.73
CA MET A 63 -4.88 4.00 2.54
C MET A 63 -6.05 4.93 2.88
N GLU A 64 -6.85 5.31 1.88
CA GLU A 64 -8.04 6.13 2.11
C GLU A 64 -9.01 5.48 3.11
N HIS A 65 -9.30 4.18 2.93
CA HIS A 65 -10.14 3.43 3.85
C HIS A 65 -9.59 3.47 5.29
N ALA A 66 -8.28 3.32 5.48
CA ALA A 66 -7.66 3.37 6.80
C ALA A 66 -7.77 4.79 7.42
N LEU A 67 -7.47 5.84 6.64
CA LEU A 67 -7.61 7.22 7.10
C LEU A 67 -9.04 7.53 7.55
N ASP A 68 -10.02 7.13 6.75
CA ASP A 68 -11.43 7.38 7.02
C ASP A 68 -11.93 6.55 8.23
N PHE A 69 -11.53 5.26 8.32
CA PHE A 69 -11.91 4.38 9.43
C PHE A 69 -11.38 4.87 10.78
N PHE A 70 -10.13 5.31 10.83
CA PHE A 70 -9.49 5.80 12.05
C PHE A 70 -9.70 7.29 12.29
N HIS A 71 -10.41 7.99 11.41
CA HIS A 71 -10.62 9.45 11.44
C HIS A 71 -9.29 10.22 11.54
N LEU A 72 -8.27 9.76 10.78
CA LEU A 72 -6.95 10.40 10.76
C LEU A 72 -6.95 11.62 9.84
N ASP A 73 -6.81 12.80 10.40
CA ASP A 73 -6.55 14.02 9.64
C ASP A 73 -5.04 14.20 9.39
N ILE A 74 -4.68 14.16 8.12
CA ILE A 74 -3.29 14.28 7.68
C ILE A 74 -2.99 15.59 6.95
N ARG A 75 -3.93 16.53 6.93
CA ARG A 75 -3.70 17.86 6.36
C ARG A 75 -2.53 18.55 7.06
N ASP A 76 -1.66 19.15 6.27
CA ASP A 76 -0.44 19.83 6.74
C ASP A 76 0.55 18.93 7.50
N LYS A 77 0.41 17.60 7.46
CA LYS A 77 1.29 16.64 8.12
C LYS A 77 2.49 16.27 7.24
N VAL A 78 3.60 15.96 7.88
CA VAL A 78 4.79 15.38 7.27
C VAL A 78 4.70 13.87 7.40
N CYS A 79 4.69 13.16 6.28
CA CYS A 79 4.47 11.72 6.21
C CYS A 79 5.67 10.98 5.63
N LEU A 80 5.86 9.71 6.04
CA LEU A 80 6.77 8.77 5.41
C LEU A 80 5.96 7.58 4.87
N ASP A 81 6.07 7.30 3.58
CA ASP A 81 5.48 6.14 2.92
C ASP A 81 6.55 5.09 2.66
N VAL A 82 6.57 4.02 3.47
CA VAL A 82 7.54 2.93 3.39
C VAL A 82 6.96 1.78 2.58
N GLY A 83 7.59 1.47 1.45
CA GLY A 83 7.06 0.54 0.46
C GLY A 83 6.20 1.25 -0.58
N ALA A 84 6.63 2.43 -1.00
CA ALA A 84 5.86 3.33 -1.87
C ALA A 84 5.55 2.75 -3.26
N ALA A 85 6.42 1.91 -3.81
CA ALA A 85 6.27 1.15 -5.07
C ALA A 85 5.70 1.97 -6.24
N ASN A 86 4.41 1.80 -6.56
CA ASN A 86 3.72 2.51 -7.65
C ASN A 86 3.01 3.80 -7.17
N GLY A 87 3.21 4.24 -5.93
CA GLY A 87 2.72 5.50 -5.39
C GLY A 87 1.27 5.50 -4.89
N GLY A 88 0.66 4.34 -4.63
CA GLY A 88 -0.73 4.31 -4.19
C GLY A 88 -0.98 5.04 -2.89
N PHE A 89 -0.21 4.73 -1.84
CA PHE A 89 -0.32 5.39 -0.54
C PHE A 89 0.14 6.86 -0.66
N THR A 90 1.28 7.11 -1.29
CA THR A 90 1.79 8.47 -1.55
C THR A 90 0.74 9.36 -2.22
N ASP A 91 0.07 8.88 -3.29
CA ASP A 91 -0.97 9.64 -4.02
C ASP A 91 -2.20 9.94 -3.13
N CYS A 92 -2.57 8.99 -2.28
CA CYS A 92 -3.65 9.21 -1.31
C CYS A 92 -3.27 10.30 -0.30
N LEU A 93 -2.07 10.22 0.28
CA LEU A 93 -1.56 11.21 1.24
C LEU A 93 -1.51 12.62 0.63
N VAL A 94 -0.99 12.74 -0.59
CA VAL A 94 -0.93 14.01 -1.33
C VAL A 94 -2.33 14.57 -1.60
N LYS A 95 -3.29 13.73 -2.05
CA LYS A 95 -4.69 14.12 -2.31
C LYS A 95 -5.45 14.49 -1.04
N LYS A 96 -5.08 13.94 0.10
CA LYS A 96 -5.63 14.30 1.42
C LYS A 96 -4.86 15.48 2.07
N ALA A 97 -4.10 16.24 1.25
CA ALA A 97 -3.40 17.47 1.62
C ALA A 97 -2.27 17.33 2.65
N ALA A 98 -1.55 16.22 2.64
CA ALA A 98 -0.28 16.14 3.37
C ALA A 98 0.66 17.26 2.93
N LYS A 99 1.42 17.83 3.88
CA LYS A 99 2.39 18.90 3.62
C LYS A 99 3.60 18.39 2.85
N GLU A 100 4.08 17.22 3.23
CA GLU A 100 5.26 16.57 2.67
C GLU A 100 5.10 15.06 2.78
N VAL A 101 5.50 14.32 1.77
CA VAL A 101 5.53 12.86 1.76
C VAL A 101 6.90 12.39 1.29
N ASP A 102 7.71 11.90 2.22
CA ASP A 102 8.91 11.13 1.90
C ASP A 102 8.46 9.72 1.45
N ALA A 103 8.76 9.34 0.21
CA ALA A 103 8.36 8.06 -0.37
C ALA A 103 9.59 7.16 -0.57
N LEU A 104 9.63 6.01 0.11
CA LEU A 104 10.78 5.12 0.15
C LEU A 104 10.45 3.73 -0.36
N ASP A 105 11.26 3.23 -1.31
CA ASP A 105 11.17 1.84 -1.81
C ASP A 105 12.50 1.42 -2.48
N LEU A 106 12.66 0.12 -2.66
CA LEU A 106 13.73 -0.46 -3.48
C LEU A 106 13.53 -0.23 -4.98
N ASN A 107 12.28 0.02 -5.40
CA ASN A 107 11.93 0.26 -6.79
C ASN A 107 10.67 1.12 -6.90
N ILE A 108 10.86 2.41 -7.11
CA ILE A 108 9.78 3.38 -7.28
C ILE A 108 9.42 3.53 -8.75
N ALA A 109 8.12 3.36 -9.05
CA ALA A 109 7.56 3.51 -10.40
C ALA A 109 6.33 4.44 -10.37
N PHE A 110 6.57 5.70 -10.04
CA PHE A 110 5.52 6.71 -9.89
C PHE A 110 5.01 7.22 -11.23
N PRO A 111 3.70 7.53 -11.34
CA PRO A 111 3.17 8.27 -12.48
C PRO A 111 3.67 9.72 -12.47
N ALA A 112 3.62 10.35 -13.64
CA ALA A 112 4.18 11.70 -13.87
C ALA A 112 3.68 12.76 -12.87
N HIS A 113 2.41 12.71 -12.47
CA HIS A 113 1.85 13.68 -11.53
C HIS A 113 2.49 13.61 -10.13
N LEU A 114 2.91 12.41 -9.67
CA LEU A 114 3.64 12.27 -8.40
C LEU A 114 5.10 12.66 -8.54
N LEU A 115 5.73 12.36 -9.68
CA LEU A 115 7.12 12.76 -9.97
C LEU A 115 7.28 14.28 -10.02
N SER A 116 6.23 15.01 -10.41
CA SER A 116 6.25 16.48 -10.51
C SER A 116 5.68 17.21 -9.28
N ASP A 117 5.10 16.50 -8.33
CA ASP A 117 4.54 17.12 -7.12
C ASP A 117 5.67 17.48 -6.13
N LYS A 118 5.83 18.77 -5.88
CA LYS A 118 6.90 19.30 -5.01
C LYS A 118 6.80 18.84 -3.54
N ARG A 119 5.66 18.29 -3.13
CA ARG A 119 5.46 17.74 -1.78
C ARG A 119 6.01 16.34 -1.64
N VAL A 120 6.31 15.65 -2.76
CA VAL A 120 6.80 14.27 -2.78
C VAL A 120 8.33 14.26 -2.87
N ILE A 121 8.98 13.69 -1.87
CA ILE A 121 10.42 13.49 -1.81
C ILE A 121 10.70 12.00 -2.04
N ILE A 122 11.39 11.68 -3.12
CA ILE A 122 11.57 10.29 -3.57
C ILE A 122 12.91 9.74 -3.08
N HIS A 123 12.85 8.61 -2.36
CA HIS A 123 13.99 7.82 -1.90
C HIS A 123 13.96 6.45 -2.61
N ASP A 124 14.26 6.47 -3.92
CA ASP A 124 14.34 5.25 -4.74
C ASP A 124 15.58 4.41 -4.40
N LYS A 125 15.50 3.09 -4.67
CA LYS A 125 16.57 2.12 -4.39
C LYS A 125 17.04 2.11 -2.94
N THR A 126 16.15 2.45 -2.03
CA THR A 126 16.46 2.62 -0.61
C THR A 126 15.88 1.48 0.21
N ASN A 127 16.74 0.81 0.99
CA ASN A 127 16.30 -0.25 1.90
C ASN A 127 15.68 0.35 3.16
N VAL A 128 14.54 -0.17 3.59
CA VAL A 128 13.87 0.26 4.82
C VAL A 128 14.77 0.22 6.07
N LYS A 129 15.77 -0.67 6.10
CA LYS A 129 16.70 -0.78 7.23
C LYS A 129 17.61 0.43 7.41
N SER A 130 17.75 1.28 6.39
CA SER A 130 18.56 2.51 6.45
C SER A 130 17.76 3.76 6.83
N VAL A 131 16.48 3.65 7.19
CA VAL A 131 15.65 4.83 7.53
C VAL A 131 16.21 5.66 8.69
N GLY A 132 16.88 5.01 9.66
CA GLY A 132 17.51 5.70 10.79
C GLY A 132 18.71 6.57 10.40
N ASP A 133 19.37 6.27 9.29
CA ASP A 133 20.51 7.04 8.77
C ASP A 133 20.04 8.18 7.86
N LEU A 134 18.84 8.06 7.28
CA LEU A 134 18.28 9.00 6.32
C LEU A 134 17.50 10.15 6.98
N PHE A 135 16.84 9.86 8.09
CA PHE A 135 15.90 10.80 8.67
C PHE A 135 16.25 11.15 10.12
N SER A 136 16.04 12.42 10.47
CA SER A 136 16.17 12.90 11.84
C SER A 136 15.07 12.31 12.74
N LYS A 137 15.38 12.25 14.04
CA LYS A 137 14.38 11.90 15.07
C LYS A 137 13.20 12.87 15.03
N ASP A 138 12.02 12.36 15.38
CA ASP A 138 10.78 13.15 15.52
C ASP A 138 10.44 14.00 14.28
N LYS A 139 10.76 13.48 13.06
CA LYS A 139 10.45 14.16 11.80
C LYS A 139 8.98 13.99 11.40
N PHE A 140 8.42 12.79 11.54
CA PHE A 140 7.16 12.42 10.90
C PHE A 140 5.96 12.49 11.84
N ASP A 141 4.86 13.05 11.34
CA ASP A 141 3.54 13.00 11.97
C ASP A 141 2.85 11.65 11.74
N LEU A 142 3.10 11.04 10.57
CA LEU A 142 2.59 9.73 10.17
C LEU A 142 3.66 8.95 9.43
N ILE A 143 3.87 7.68 9.81
CA ILE A 143 4.60 6.70 8.98
C ILE A 143 3.61 5.63 8.54
N THR A 144 3.53 5.37 7.23
CA THR A 144 2.79 4.25 6.64
C THR A 144 3.75 3.17 6.17
N VAL A 145 3.38 1.90 6.33
CA VAL A 145 4.23 0.77 5.95
C VAL A 145 3.44 -0.27 5.18
N ASP A 146 3.72 -0.39 3.88
CA ASP A 146 3.16 -1.40 2.96
C ASP A 146 4.28 -2.23 2.32
N LEU A 147 4.89 -3.12 3.08
CA LEU A 147 5.99 -3.97 2.61
C LEU A 147 5.53 -5.38 2.25
N SER A 148 6.27 -6.02 1.35
CA SER A 148 6.07 -7.41 0.95
C SER A 148 7.33 -8.24 1.20
N PHE A 149 7.15 -9.54 1.48
CA PHE A 149 8.22 -10.53 1.66
C PHE A 149 9.12 -10.34 2.90
N ILE A 150 8.72 -9.47 3.83
CA ILE A 150 9.42 -9.22 5.08
C ILE A 150 8.41 -9.09 6.23
N SER A 151 8.77 -9.56 7.43
CA SER A 151 7.94 -9.38 8.62
C SER A 151 8.08 -7.97 9.18
N LEU A 152 6.96 -7.40 9.62
CA LEU A 152 6.90 -6.08 10.26
C LEU A 152 7.60 -6.06 11.62
N ILE A 153 7.61 -7.18 12.36
CA ILE A 153 8.12 -7.28 13.74
C ILE A 153 9.55 -6.73 13.85
N GLY A 154 10.43 -7.12 12.94
CA GLY A 154 11.84 -6.68 12.95
C GLY A 154 12.06 -5.24 12.47
N LEU A 155 11.05 -4.59 11.90
CA LEU A 155 11.14 -3.24 11.35
C LEU A 155 10.54 -2.16 12.26
N ILE A 156 9.54 -2.54 13.06
CA ILE A 156 8.83 -1.61 13.95
C ILE A 156 9.76 -0.75 14.81
N PRO A 157 10.85 -1.28 15.43
CA PRO A 157 11.76 -0.48 16.23
C PRO A 157 12.46 0.65 15.45
N LEU A 158 12.62 0.51 14.13
CA LEU A 158 13.25 1.51 13.27
C LEU A 158 12.41 2.78 13.14
N PHE A 159 11.10 2.66 13.24
CA PHE A 159 10.16 3.77 13.03
C PHE A 159 9.93 4.62 14.29
N TYR A 160 10.05 4.01 15.48
CA TYR A 160 9.75 4.69 16.74
C TYR A 160 10.52 6.01 16.93
N PRO A 161 11.86 6.06 16.73
CA PRO A 161 12.60 7.32 16.91
C PRO A 161 12.24 8.38 15.85
N LEU A 162 11.71 8.00 14.69
CA LEU A 162 11.42 8.90 13.58
C LEU A 162 10.06 9.60 13.70
N ILE A 163 9.14 9.01 14.46
CA ILE A 163 7.80 9.54 14.68
C ILE A 163 7.81 10.57 15.82
N LYS A 164 7.13 11.68 15.62
CA LYS A 164 6.90 12.70 16.66
C LYS A 164 6.11 12.12 17.83
N LYS A 165 6.23 12.74 18.99
CA LYS A 165 5.30 12.47 20.09
C LYS A 165 3.86 12.67 19.62
N GLU A 166 2.96 11.74 19.98
CA GLU A 166 1.57 11.67 19.50
C GLU A 166 1.41 11.43 17.99
N GLY A 167 2.51 11.22 17.27
CA GLY A 167 2.49 10.85 15.87
C GLY A 167 2.08 9.39 15.68
N ALA A 168 1.67 9.06 14.47
CA ALA A 168 1.03 7.80 14.11
C ALA A 168 1.93 6.84 13.32
N LEU A 169 1.80 5.54 13.58
CA LEU A 169 2.32 4.45 12.75
C LEU A 169 1.15 3.64 12.21
N LEU A 170 0.99 3.58 10.89
CA LEU A 170 -0.02 2.80 10.19
C LEU A 170 0.65 1.63 9.45
N LEU A 171 0.42 0.41 9.91
CA LEU A 171 0.98 -0.80 9.33
C LEU A 171 -0.05 -1.54 8.48
N LEU A 172 0.32 -1.97 7.29
CA LEU A 172 -0.46 -2.93 6.51
C LEU A 172 -0.01 -4.35 6.85
N PHE A 173 -0.77 -5.02 7.72
CA PHE A 173 -0.57 -6.41 8.11
C PHE A 173 -0.99 -7.34 6.97
N LYS A 174 -0.06 -8.18 6.53
CA LYS A 174 -0.25 -9.17 5.47
C LYS A 174 0.00 -10.58 6.05
N PRO A 175 -1.04 -11.39 6.28
CA PRO A 175 -0.89 -12.70 6.94
C PRO A 175 0.21 -13.57 6.36
N GLN A 176 0.35 -13.60 5.03
CA GLN A 176 1.32 -14.45 4.33
C GLN A 176 2.79 -14.14 4.65
N PHE A 177 3.09 -12.96 5.18
CA PHE A 177 4.46 -12.59 5.57
C PHE A 177 4.70 -12.67 7.08
N GLU A 178 3.64 -12.86 7.88
CA GLU A 178 3.70 -12.83 9.35
C GLU A 178 3.47 -14.20 10.02
N VAL A 179 2.72 -15.12 9.39
CA VAL A 179 2.40 -16.42 10.02
C VAL A 179 3.57 -17.41 10.09
N GLY A 180 4.69 -17.11 9.43
CA GLY A 180 5.84 -18.00 9.32
C GLY A 180 5.65 -19.15 8.31
N ARG A 181 6.77 -19.71 7.86
CA ARG A 181 6.82 -20.71 6.75
C ARG A 181 5.94 -21.94 7.00
N LYS A 182 5.82 -22.39 8.26
CA LYS A 182 5.02 -23.59 8.63
C LYS A 182 3.54 -23.44 8.28
N PHE A 183 3.00 -22.24 8.34
CA PHE A 183 1.57 -21.95 8.11
C PHE A 183 1.30 -21.34 6.72
N LEU A 184 2.34 -21.16 5.90
CA LEU A 184 2.21 -20.62 4.55
C LEU A 184 2.00 -21.78 3.56
N PRO A 185 0.79 -21.96 2.99
CA PRO A 185 0.53 -23.00 2.02
C PRO A 185 1.18 -22.68 0.67
N LYS A 186 1.30 -23.69 -0.20
CA LYS A 186 1.85 -23.52 -1.58
C LYS A 186 1.07 -22.50 -2.40
N SER A 187 -0.22 -22.32 -2.14
CA SER A 187 -1.06 -21.30 -2.80
C SER A 187 -0.71 -19.86 -2.38
N GLY A 188 0.06 -19.67 -1.31
CA GLY A 188 0.34 -18.37 -0.71
C GLY A 188 -0.83 -17.73 0.03
N ILE A 189 -2.01 -18.38 0.07
CA ILE A 189 -3.23 -17.84 0.72
C ILE A 189 -3.43 -18.50 2.06
N VAL A 190 -3.22 -17.76 3.15
CA VAL A 190 -3.38 -18.23 4.53
C VAL A 190 -4.85 -18.23 4.92
N ARG A 191 -5.36 -19.40 5.33
CA ARG A 191 -6.77 -19.58 5.77
C ARG A 191 -6.87 -20.00 7.24
N ASP A 192 -5.76 -20.35 7.87
CA ASP A 192 -5.74 -20.71 9.29
C ASP A 192 -5.93 -19.46 10.14
N LYS A 193 -7.17 -19.28 10.62
CA LYS A 193 -7.56 -18.14 11.45
C LYS A 193 -6.72 -18.03 12.73
N LYS A 194 -6.43 -19.17 13.39
CA LYS A 194 -5.64 -19.17 14.64
C LYS A 194 -4.21 -18.70 14.37
N ALA A 195 -3.60 -19.13 13.26
CA ALA A 195 -2.27 -18.67 12.86
C ALA A 195 -2.26 -17.16 12.52
N ILE A 196 -3.29 -16.68 11.83
CA ILE A 196 -3.46 -15.25 11.51
C ILE A 196 -3.61 -14.43 12.78
N ASP A 197 -4.51 -14.81 13.69
CA ASP A 197 -4.77 -14.08 14.93
C ASP A 197 -3.51 -14.06 15.82
N LYS A 198 -2.77 -15.17 15.90
CA LYS A 198 -1.49 -15.23 16.62
C LYS A 198 -0.42 -14.31 16.01
N ALA A 199 -0.30 -14.29 14.68
CA ALA A 199 0.64 -13.41 13.99
C ALA A 199 0.27 -11.93 14.20
N LEU A 200 -1.01 -11.58 14.10
CA LEU A 200 -1.51 -10.25 14.39
C LEU A 200 -1.16 -9.81 15.83
N ALA A 201 -1.44 -10.66 16.82
CA ALA A 201 -1.07 -10.40 18.21
C ALA A 201 0.44 -10.19 18.40
N SER A 202 1.28 -10.96 17.67
CA SER A 202 2.73 -10.81 17.74
C SER A 202 3.22 -9.47 17.19
N VAL A 203 2.63 -8.97 16.08
CA VAL A 203 2.93 -7.65 15.52
C VAL A 203 2.51 -6.54 16.48
N ILE A 204 1.33 -6.65 17.09
CA ILE A 204 0.84 -5.68 18.09
C ILE A 204 1.78 -5.63 19.28
N ALA A 205 2.10 -6.79 19.88
CA ALA A 205 3.01 -6.86 21.02
C ALA A 205 4.40 -6.30 20.70
N ALA A 206 4.93 -6.51 19.49
CA ALA A 206 6.19 -5.95 19.06
C ALA A 206 6.17 -4.41 19.04
N ALA A 207 5.06 -3.81 18.61
CA ALA A 207 4.90 -2.36 18.61
C ALA A 207 4.76 -1.80 20.04
N GLU A 208 3.97 -2.45 20.88
CA GLU A 208 3.77 -2.05 22.29
C GLU A 208 5.07 -2.15 23.09
N ASN A 209 5.88 -3.18 22.86
CA ASN A 209 7.20 -3.33 23.51
C ASN A 209 8.19 -2.21 23.16
N VAL A 210 8.01 -1.53 22.03
CA VAL A 210 8.84 -0.36 21.63
C VAL A 210 8.32 0.95 22.24
N GLY A 211 7.08 0.96 22.72
CA GLY A 211 6.45 2.15 23.33
C GLY A 211 5.29 2.74 22.52
N PHE A 212 4.85 2.07 21.46
CA PHE A 212 3.63 2.45 20.78
C PHE A 212 2.39 2.00 21.56
N LYS A 213 1.32 2.76 21.46
CA LYS A 213 -0.01 2.38 21.93
C LYS A 213 -0.88 1.99 20.76
N MET A 214 -1.43 0.78 20.75
CA MET A 214 -2.41 0.37 19.75
C MET A 214 -3.70 1.16 19.90
N ILE A 215 -4.22 1.69 18.79
CA ILE A 215 -5.53 2.35 18.71
C ILE A 215 -6.59 1.38 18.21
N GLY A 216 -6.24 0.59 17.19
CA GLY A 216 -7.16 -0.39 16.62
C GLY A 216 -6.60 -1.00 15.33
N HIS A 217 -7.40 -1.89 14.75
CA HIS A 217 -7.15 -2.41 13.41
C HIS A 217 -8.45 -2.55 12.64
N CYS A 218 -8.40 -2.40 11.31
CA CYS A 218 -9.55 -2.63 10.44
C CYS A 218 -9.18 -3.55 9.26
N PRO A 219 -10.16 -4.30 8.72
CA PRO A 219 -9.94 -5.04 7.49
C PRO A 219 -9.71 -4.07 6.33
N VAL A 220 -8.86 -4.45 5.40
CA VAL A 220 -8.72 -3.77 4.12
C VAL A 220 -9.96 -4.10 3.25
N PRO A 221 -10.49 -3.16 2.45
CA PRO A 221 -11.57 -3.43 1.53
C PRO A 221 -11.29 -4.63 0.62
N ASP A 222 -12.28 -5.49 0.45
CA ASP A 222 -12.15 -6.74 -0.30
C ASP A 222 -12.30 -6.48 -1.80
N ILE A 223 -11.27 -5.88 -2.41
CA ILE A 223 -11.26 -5.58 -3.85
C ILE A 223 -11.15 -6.88 -4.68
N PHE A 224 -10.47 -7.90 -4.10
CA PHE A 224 -10.28 -9.20 -4.73
C PHE A 224 -10.54 -10.32 -3.72
N PRO A 225 -11.68 -11.05 -3.81
CA PRO A 225 -12.11 -12.02 -2.80
C PRO A 225 -11.14 -13.19 -2.58
N ASP A 226 -10.38 -13.57 -3.61
CA ASP A 226 -9.45 -14.71 -3.57
C ASP A 226 -8.02 -14.31 -3.15
N LYS A 227 -7.88 -13.30 -2.30
CA LYS A 227 -6.59 -12.86 -1.76
C LYS A 227 -6.50 -13.07 -0.24
N ASN A 228 -5.30 -12.91 0.29
CA ASN A 228 -5.11 -12.84 1.73
C ASN A 228 -5.90 -11.66 2.31
N LYS A 229 -6.54 -11.88 3.46
CA LYS A 229 -7.31 -10.84 4.16
C LYS A 229 -6.34 -9.96 4.94
N GLU A 230 -5.95 -8.86 4.33
CA GLU A 230 -5.06 -7.87 4.92
C GLU A 230 -5.79 -7.01 5.95
N ARG A 231 -5.05 -6.39 6.87
CA ARG A 231 -5.57 -5.46 7.87
C ARG A 231 -4.65 -4.25 7.98
N THR A 232 -5.22 -3.09 8.20
CA THR A 232 -4.46 -1.94 8.67
C THR A 232 -4.50 -1.89 10.19
N ILE A 233 -3.35 -1.59 10.82
CA ILE A 233 -3.20 -1.45 12.27
C ILE A 233 -2.67 -0.06 12.55
N LEU A 234 -3.36 0.68 13.41
CA LEU A 234 -2.96 2.01 13.83
C LEU A 234 -2.36 2.00 15.23
N PHE A 235 -1.21 2.63 15.37
CA PHE A 235 -0.54 2.91 16.63
C PHE A 235 -0.24 4.40 16.76
N ILE A 236 -0.14 4.86 18.01
CA ILE A 236 0.31 6.21 18.37
C ILE A 236 1.55 6.12 19.26
N LYS A 237 2.56 6.95 19.01
CA LYS A 237 3.73 7.12 19.90
C LYS A 237 3.31 7.89 21.15
N GLN A 238 3.57 7.32 22.34
CA GLN A 238 3.31 7.95 23.65
C GLN A 238 4.45 8.88 24.07
#